data_6e72824285d6382f17cdfdfd84a52123
#
_entry.id   6e72824285d6382f17cdfdfd84a52123
#
_cell.length_a   1.000
_cell.length_b   1.000
_cell.length_c   1.000
_cell.angle_alpha   90.00
_cell.angle_beta   90.00
_cell.angle_gamma   90.00
#
_symmetry.space_group_name_H-M   'P 1'
#
loop_
_entity.id
_entity.type
_entity.pdbx_description
1 polymer ?
#
loop_
_entity_poly.entity_id
_entity_poly.type
_entity_poly.pdbx_seq_one_letter_code
_entity_poly.pdbx_strand_id
1 'polypeptide(L)'
;YEDISYTWSEVALRSQQLSAGLKKRGIKKGDTVSVVAANTPEMIELHFGVPLSGAVLNTINVRLDPETIAYILDHSDAKILIFDTVFFESVNKALIILDNPDLQVINIVDQSIKGNKQKIGQITYEDLLIEGNLELKDEWILPDDEWDTISLNYTSGTSGRPKGVLYHHRGAYLMTLGTAVDWQLPMHTKYLYTV
;
A
#
# COMPACT_ATOMS: atom_id res chain seq x y z
N TYR A 1 -7.71 -12.37 -9.75
CA TYR A 1 -7.45 -11.22 -10.61
C TYR A 1 -6.99 -11.76 -11.96
N GLU A 2 -7.75 -11.52 -13.02
CA GLU A 2 -7.53 -12.11 -14.34
C GLU A 2 -7.25 -13.63 -14.21
N ASP A 3 -6.13 -14.12 -14.74
CA ASP A 3 -5.72 -15.52 -14.62
C ASP A 3 -4.82 -15.79 -13.40
N ILE A 4 -4.60 -14.78 -12.54
CA ILE A 4 -3.75 -14.91 -11.34
C ILE A 4 -4.60 -15.40 -10.17
N SER A 5 -4.12 -16.46 -9.51
CA SER A 5 -4.73 -17.01 -8.29
C SER A 5 -3.64 -17.35 -7.29
N TYR A 6 -3.79 -16.82 -6.07
CA TYR A 6 -2.91 -17.11 -4.95
C TYR A 6 -3.67 -17.79 -3.81
N THR A 7 -3.04 -18.75 -3.18
CA THR A 7 -3.48 -19.26 -1.88
C THR A 7 -3.19 -18.24 -0.78
N TRP A 8 -3.87 -18.32 0.35
CA TRP A 8 -3.57 -17.47 1.49
C TRP A 8 -2.14 -17.65 2.03
N SER A 9 -1.56 -18.85 1.88
CA SER A 9 -0.14 -19.08 2.22
C SER A 9 0.81 -18.31 1.30
N GLU A 10 0.52 -18.24 0.02
CA GLU A 10 1.29 -17.44 -0.94
C GLU A 10 1.15 -15.94 -0.66
N VAL A 11 -0.08 -15.47 -0.40
CA VAL A 11 -0.31 -14.06 -0.01
C VAL A 11 0.46 -13.71 1.26
N ALA A 12 0.44 -14.61 2.27
CA ALA A 12 1.17 -14.39 3.52
C ALA A 12 2.70 -14.33 3.29
N LEU A 13 3.25 -15.24 2.47
CA LEU A 13 4.67 -15.23 2.12
C LEU A 13 5.06 -13.95 1.41
N ARG A 14 4.32 -13.56 0.37
CA ARG A 14 4.57 -12.33 -0.40
C ARG A 14 4.47 -11.08 0.47
N SER A 15 3.50 -11.03 1.41
CA SER A 15 3.38 -9.95 2.39
C SER A 15 4.58 -9.87 3.35
N GLN A 16 5.15 -11.01 3.76
CA GLN A 16 6.37 -11.06 4.57
C GLN A 16 7.59 -10.57 3.75
N GLN A 17 7.71 -11.01 2.50
CA GLN A 17 8.75 -10.54 1.58
C GLN A 17 8.66 -9.03 1.38
N LEU A 18 7.46 -8.50 1.16
CA LEU A 18 7.22 -7.05 1.08
C LEU A 18 7.70 -6.33 2.34
N SER A 19 7.29 -6.80 3.52
CA SER A 19 7.71 -6.22 4.80
C SER A 19 9.23 -6.19 4.96
N ALA A 20 9.90 -7.30 4.66
CA ALA A 20 11.37 -7.40 4.74
C ALA A 20 12.05 -6.49 3.71
N GLY A 21 11.54 -6.44 2.48
CA GLY A 21 12.05 -5.55 1.42
C GLY A 21 11.93 -4.06 1.79
N LEU A 22 10.80 -3.65 2.38
CA LEU A 22 10.58 -2.28 2.87
C LEU A 22 11.59 -1.93 3.98
N LYS A 23 11.79 -2.82 4.97
CA LYS A 23 12.78 -2.64 6.03
C LYS A 23 14.21 -2.51 5.49
N LYS A 24 14.56 -3.35 4.52
CA LYS A 24 15.87 -3.28 3.85
C LYS A 24 16.09 -1.96 3.12
N ARG A 25 15.02 -1.34 2.61
CA ARG A 25 15.04 -0.03 1.99
C ARG A 25 14.97 1.14 2.96
N GLY A 26 15.10 0.86 4.26
CA GLY A 26 15.21 1.86 5.32
C GLY A 26 13.88 2.28 5.95
N ILE A 27 12.76 1.65 5.59
CA ILE A 27 11.47 1.92 6.22
C ILE A 27 11.51 1.53 7.69
N LYS A 28 11.05 2.44 8.53
CA LYS A 28 10.99 2.31 9.99
C LYS A 28 9.53 2.36 10.47
N LYS A 29 9.33 1.99 11.73
CA LYS A 29 8.03 2.12 12.39
C LYS A 29 7.51 3.56 12.30
N GLY A 30 6.28 3.70 11.82
CA GLY A 30 5.59 4.98 11.66
C GLY A 30 5.88 5.70 10.34
N ASP A 31 6.84 5.25 9.52
CA ASP A 31 7.06 5.81 8.19
C ASP A 31 5.86 5.54 7.27
N THR A 32 5.56 6.48 6.39
CA THR A 32 4.45 6.33 5.44
C THR A 32 4.93 5.72 4.14
N VAL A 33 4.23 4.65 3.73
CA VAL A 33 4.30 4.05 2.39
C VAL A 33 3.02 4.38 1.63
N SER A 34 3.14 5.24 0.62
CA SER A 34 2.01 5.66 -0.22
C SER A 34 1.84 4.75 -1.41
N VAL A 35 0.58 4.53 -1.82
CA VAL A 35 0.24 3.63 -2.91
C VAL A 35 -0.77 4.28 -3.87
N VAL A 36 -0.47 4.22 -5.17
CA VAL A 36 -1.40 4.58 -6.26
C VAL A 36 -1.54 3.36 -7.17
N ALA A 37 -2.51 2.52 -6.90
CA ALA A 37 -2.72 1.28 -7.65
C ALA A 37 -4.20 0.91 -7.75
N ALA A 38 -4.53 0.10 -8.75
CA ALA A 38 -5.84 -0.54 -8.87
C ALA A 38 -5.99 -1.70 -7.86
N ASN A 39 -7.17 -2.31 -7.82
CA ASN A 39 -7.45 -3.48 -6.97
C ASN A 39 -6.82 -4.76 -7.57
N THR A 40 -5.51 -4.82 -7.54
CA THR A 40 -4.70 -5.96 -7.99
C THR A 40 -4.26 -6.81 -6.80
N PRO A 41 -3.68 -8.00 -7.00
CA PRO A 41 -3.14 -8.80 -5.91
C PRO A 41 -2.15 -8.05 -5.03
N GLU A 42 -1.30 -7.21 -5.61
CA GLU A 42 -0.33 -6.39 -4.89
C GLU A 42 -1.02 -5.44 -3.89
N MET A 43 -2.20 -4.90 -4.22
CA MET A 43 -2.95 -4.06 -3.29
C MET A 43 -3.35 -4.84 -2.02
N ILE A 44 -3.76 -6.10 -2.16
CA ILE A 44 -4.05 -6.97 -1.00
C ILE A 44 -2.78 -7.21 -0.18
N GLU A 45 -1.67 -7.54 -0.84
CA GLU A 45 -0.38 -7.77 -0.17
C GLU A 45 0.12 -6.53 0.57
N LEU A 46 -0.09 -5.34 0.01
CA LEU A 46 0.26 -4.05 0.62
C LEU A 46 -0.52 -3.81 1.92
N HIS A 47 -1.80 -4.20 2.00
CA HIS A 47 -2.58 -4.07 3.22
C HIS A 47 -2.04 -4.91 4.39
N PHE A 48 -1.30 -5.97 4.11
CA PHE A 48 -0.63 -6.79 5.12
C PHE A 48 0.85 -6.44 5.26
N GLY A 49 1.59 -6.38 4.16
CA GLY A 49 3.05 -6.24 4.17
C GLY A 49 3.55 -4.89 4.68
N VAL A 50 2.84 -3.79 4.39
CA VAL A 50 3.21 -2.47 4.91
C VAL A 50 3.04 -2.41 6.43
N PRO A 51 1.89 -2.77 7.03
CA PRO A 51 1.76 -2.82 8.49
C PRO A 51 2.72 -3.82 9.16
N LEU A 52 3.02 -4.97 8.54
CA LEU A 52 3.99 -5.93 9.05
C LEU A 52 5.41 -5.34 9.15
N SER A 53 5.75 -4.34 8.36
CA SER A 53 7.01 -3.62 8.47
C SER A 53 7.04 -2.61 9.62
N GLY A 54 5.87 -2.34 10.24
CA GLY A 54 5.64 -1.27 11.20
C GLY A 54 5.32 0.08 10.57
N ALA A 55 5.22 0.13 9.25
CA ALA A 55 4.91 1.34 8.48
C ALA A 55 3.39 1.61 8.40
N VAL A 56 3.06 2.82 8.00
CA VAL A 56 1.69 3.30 7.79
C VAL A 56 1.34 3.22 6.32
N LEU A 57 0.30 2.47 5.97
CA LEU A 57 -0.20 2.38 4.61
C LEU A 57 -1.04 3.62 4.26
N ASN A 58 -0.68 4.33 3.19
CA ASN A 58 -1.48 5.41 2.63
C ASN A 58 -1.94 5.06 1.21
N THR A 59 -3.19 4.62 1.07
CA THR A 59 -3.79 4.34 -0.24
C THR A 59 -4.36 5.62 -0.84
N ILE A 60 -3.79 6.07 -1.96
CA ILE A 60 -4.19 7.28 -2.67
C ILE A 60 -5.20 6.91 -3.76
N ASN A 61 -6.33 7.60 -3.79
CA ASN A 61 -7.36 7.37 -4.81
C ASN A 61 -6.81 7.68 -6.21
N VAL A 62 -6.86 6.71 -7.10
CA VAL A 62 -6.34 6.77 -8.48
C VAL A 62 -7.04 7.79 -9.38
N ARG A 63 -8.18 8.34 -8.96
CA ARG A 63 -8.96 9.35 -9.70
C ARG A 63 -8.60 10.78 -9.34
N LEU A 64 -7.68 10.99 -8.41
CA LEU A 64 -7.25 12.33 -8.01
C LEU A 64 -6.37 12.96 -9.09
N ASP A 65 -6.41 14.30 -9.14
CA ASP A 65 -5.53 15.09 -9.99
C ASP A 65 -4.08 15.08 -9.47
N PRO A 66 -3.09 15.37 -10.32
CA PRO A 66 -1.68 15.35 -9.94
C PRO A 66 -1.32 16.28 -8.77
N GLU A 67 -1.94 17.45 -8.69
CA GLU A 67 -1.73 18.44 -7.64
C GLU A 67 -2.17 17.88 -6.28
N THR A 68 -3.30 17.20 -6.26
CA THR A 68 -3.82 16.55 -5.06
C THR A 68 -2.96 15.34 -4.66
N ILE A 69 -2.49 14.54 -5.61
CA ILE A 69 -1.56 13.42 -5.33
C ILE A 69 -0.25 13.97 -4.73
N ALA A 70 0.33 15.00 -5.35
CA ALA A 70 1.55 15.65 -4.83
C ALA A 70 1.36 16.18 -3.41
N TYR A 71 0.24 16.86 -3.16
CA TYR A 71 -0.10 17.33 -1.81
C TYR A 71 -0.20 16.19 -0.79
N ILE A 72 -0.82 15.08 -1.15
CA ILE A 72 -0.95 13.93 -0.24
C ILE A 72 0.41 13.31 0.06
N LEU A 73 1.27 13.16 -0.95
CA LEU A 73 2.62 12.63 -0.78
C LEU A 73 3.47 13.51 0.16
N ASP A 74 3.40 14.82 0.00
CA ASP A 74 4.09 15.79 0.85
C ASP A 74 3.53 15.78 2.27
N HIS A 75 2.21 15.98 2.41
CA HIS A 75 1.55 16.08 3.70
C HIS A 75 1.63 14.81 4.54
N SER A 76 1.72 13.63 3.91
CA SER A 76 1.89 12.34 4.57
C SER A 76 3.35 12.01 4.91
N ASP A 77 4.28 12.85 4.51
CA ASP A 77 5.74 12.59 4.61
C ASP A 77 6.13 11.22 4.05
N ALA A 78 5.58 10.89 2.86
CA ALA A 78 5.77 9.60 2.23
C ALA A 78 7.26 9.30 1.98
N LYS A 79 7.75 8.15 2.43
CA LYS A 79 9.13 7.71 2.22
C LYS A 79 9.27 6.84 0.97
N ILE A 80 8.23 6.08 0.67
CA ILE A 80 8.12 5.26 -0.54
C ILE A 80 6.77 5.51 -1.19
N LEU A 81 6.78 5.66 -2.52
CA LEU A 81 5.61 5.59 -3.37
C LEU A 81 5.65 4.29 -4.19
N ILE A 82 4.66 3.43 -4.03
CA ILE A 82 4.44 2.26 -4.86
C ILE A 82 3.29 2.58 -5.81
N PHE A 83 3.49 2.50 -7.12
CA PHE A 83 2.42 2.83 -8.05
C PHE A 83 2.31 1.84 -9.21
N ASP A 84 1.09 1.61 -9.66
CA ASP A 84 0.82 0.86 -10.87
C ASP A 84 1.12 1.74 -12.10
N THR A 85 1.92 1.20 -13.03
CA THR A 85 2.37 1.88 -14.25
C THR A 85 1.22 2.32 -15.17
N VAL A 86 0.02 1.80 -14.99
CA VAL A 86 -1.20 2.29 -15.65
C VAL A 86 -1.48 3.76 -15.33
N PHE A 87 -1.10 4.21 -14.13
CA PHE A 87 -1.29 5.59 -13.67
C PHE A 87 -0.05 6.48 -13.90
N PHE A 88 0.86 6.07 -14.79
CA PHE A 88 2.11 6.78 -15.07
C PHE A 88 1.92 8.29 -15.29
N GLU A 89 0.97 8.70 -16.13
CA GLU A 89 0.78 10.10 -16.50
C GLU A 89 0.47 11.01 -15.30
N SER A 90 -0.46 10.58 -14.45
CA SER A 90 -0.86 11.35 -13.24
C SER A 90 0.23 11.33 -12.19
N VAL A 91 0.85 10.17 -11.96
CA VAL A 91 1.93 10.02 -10.97
C VAL A 91 3.17 10.79 -11.38
N ASN A 92 3.58 10.72 -12.66
CA ASN A 92 4.74 11.46 -13.15
C ASN A 92 4.56 12.99 -12.99
N LYS A 93 3.38 13.51 -13.33
CA LYS A 93 3.06 14.92 -13.10
C LYS A 93 3.08 15.29 -11.62
N ALA A 94 2.52 14.45 -10.77
CA ALA A 94 2.53 14.66 -9.32
C ALA A 94 3.95 14.71 -8.76
N LEU A 95 4.84 13.84 -9.20
CA LEU A 95 6.25 13.81 -8.76
C LEU A 95 7.03 15.04 -9.23
N ILE A 96 6.74 15.57 -10.43
CA ILE A 96 7.32 16.84 -10.91
C ILE A 96 6.87 18.02 -10.02
N ILE A 97 5.60 18.03 -9.60
CA ILE A 97 5.06 19.08 -8.71
C ILE A 97 5.66 18.95 -7.30
N LEU A 98 5.79 17.72 -6.79
CA LEU A 98 6.31 17.45 -5.45
C LEU A 98 7.79 17.85 -5.31
N ASP A 99 8.60 17.63 -6.37
CA ASP A 99 10.04 17.92 -6.43
C ASP A 99 10.83 17.39 -5.21
N ASN A 100 10.52 16.15 -4.79
CA ASN A 100 11.18 15.49 -3.66
C ASN A 100 12.11 14.36 -4.15
N PRO A 101 13.44 14.61 -4.19
CA PRO A 101 14.40 13.62 -4.67
C PRO A 101 14.61 12.44 -3.71
N ASP A 102 14.20 12.57 -2.45
CA ASP A 102 14.39 11.53 -1.42
C ASP A 102 13.26 10.49 -1.43
N LEU A 103 12.15 10.78 -2.13
CA LEU A 103 11.04 9.84 -2.26
C LEU A 103 11.44 8.66 -3.15
N GLN A 104 11.50 7.47 -2.57
CA GLN A 104 11.74 6.25 -3.34
C GLN A 104 10.47 5.86 -4.13
N VAL A 105 10.65 5.54 -5.41
CA VAL A 105 9.52 5.14 -6.28
C VAL A 105 9.68 3.71 -6.75
N ILE A 106 8.63 2.90 -6.58
CA ILE A 106 8.58 1.48 -6.93
C ILE A 106 7.42 1.25 -7.89
N ASN A 107 7.65 0.50 -8.96
CA ASN A 107 6.66 0.28 -10.01
C ASN A 107 5.95 -1.06 -9.83
N ILE A 108 4.62 -1.06 -9.81
CA ILE A 108 3.83 -2.27 -10.09
C ILE A 108 3.68 -2.34 -11.61
N VAL A 109 4.07 -3.46 -12.20
CA VAL A 109 3.96 -3.69 -13.65
C VAL A 109 2.95 -4.81 -13.89
N ASP A 110 1.70 -4.45 -14.06
CA ASP A 110 0.65 -5.41 -14.39
C ASP A 110 0.88 -6.01 -15.78
N GLN A 111 1.12 -7.33 -15.84
CA GLN A 111 1.38 -8.05 -17.08
C GLN A 111 0.10 -8.32 -17.87
N SER A 112 -1.07 -8.30 -17.22
CA SER A 112 -2.37 -8.56 -17.86
C SER A 112 -2.84 -7.39 -18.72
N ILE A 113 -2.42 -6.17 -18.38
CA ILE A 113 -2.83 -4.95 -19.09
C ILE A 113 -1.93 -4.70 -20.32
N LYS A 114 -2.57 -4.56 -21.48
CA LYS A 114 -1.90 -4.10 -22.71
C LYS A 114 -1.85 -2.58 -22.71
N GLY A 115 -0.66 -2.00 -22.82
CA GLY A 115 -0.51 -0.53 -22.86
C GLY A 115 0.89 -0.06 -22.52
N ASN A 116 0.98 1.24 -22.26
CA ASN A 116 2.24 1.88 -21.87
C ASN A 116 2.61 1.44 -20.44
N LYS A 117 3.75 0.79 -20.31
CA LYS A 117 4.32 0.33 -19.04
C LYS A 117 5.55 1.17 -18.67
N GLN A 118 5.44 2.47 -18.84
CA GLN A 118 6.53 3.38 -18.46
C GLN A 118 6.73 3.33 -16.95
N LYS A 119 7.99 3.19 -16.57
CA LYS A 119 8.45 3.15 -15.17
C LYS A 119 9.05 4.51 -14.79
N ILE A 120 8.87 4.90 -13.54
CA ILE A 120 9.54 6.06 -12.96
C ILE A 120 10.66 5.58 -12.03
N GLY A 121 10.33 4.66 -11.13
CA GLY A 121 11.30 4.07 -10.20
C GLY A 121 12.27 3.10 -10.88
N GLN A 122 13.38 2.85 -10.20
CA GLN A 122 14.44 1.96 -10.70
C GLN A 122 14.09 0.49 -10.57
N ILE A 123 13.22 0.12 -9.61
CA ILE A 123 12.84 -1.25 -9.31
C ILE A 123 11.35 -1.48 -9.48
N THR A 124 10.99 -2.74 -9.67
CA THR A 124 9.60 -3.19 -9.66
C THR A 124 9.20 -3.72 -8.27
N TYR A 125 7.90 -3.89 -8.09
CA TYR A 125 7.34 -4.53 -6.90
C TYR A 125 7.89 -5.94 -6.70
N GLU A 126 8.01 -6.73 -7.77
CA GLU A 126 8.58 -8.07 -7.70
C GLU A 126 10.07 -8.05 -7.31
N ASP A 127 10.85 -7.06 -7.78
CA ASP A 127 12.24 -6.87 -7.34
C ASP A 127 12.30 -6.59 -5.83
N LEU A 128 11.38 -5.78 -5.30
CA LEU A 128 11.28 -5.51 -3.86
C LEU A 128 10.99 -6.78 -3.05
N LEU A 129 10.09 -7.64 -3.54
CA LEU A 129 9.81 -8.93 -2.90
C LEU A 129 11.05 -9.85 -2.92
N ILE A 130 11.78 -9.91 -4.04
CA ILE A 130 13.03 -10.67 -4.15
C ILE A 130 14.08 -10.16 -3.16
N GLU A 131 14.22 -8.84 -3.02
CA GLU A 131 15.12 -8.26 -2.01
C GLU A 131 14.71 -8.69 -0.59
N GLY A 132 13.42 -8.70 -0.30
CA GLY A 132 12.87 -9.12 0.98
C GLY A 132 13.03 -10.62 1.25
N ASN A 133 12.97 -11.46 0.22
CA ASN A 133 13.15 -12.91 0.37
C ASN A 133 14.50 -13.31 0.97
N LEU A 134 15.53 -12.49 0.77
CA LEU A 134 16.87 -12.72 1.33
C LEU A 134 16.95 -12.40 2.83
N GLU A 135 15.99 -11.64 3.35
CA GLU A 135 15.96 -11.12 4.72
C GLU A 135 14.84 -11.74 5.56
N LEU A 136 14.11 -12.72 5.02
CA LEU A 136 13.00 -13.36 5.72
C LEU A 136 13.47 -13.97 7.04
N LYS A 137 12.83 -13.52 8.11
CA LYS A 137 12.84 -14.16 9.43
C LYS A 137 11.42 -14.60 9.70
N ASP A 138 11.26 -15.82 10.19
CA ASP A 138 9.94 -16.45 10.42
C ASP A 138 9.10 -15.78 11.54
N GLU A 139 9.45 -14.57 11.95
CA GLU A 139 8.79 -13.87 13.03
C GLU A 139 7.76 -12.86 12.52
N TRP A 140 6.51 -13.08 12.85
CA TRP A 140 5.45 -12.09 12.77
C TRP A 140 5.68 -11.02 13.83
N ILE A 141 6.01 -9.80 13.42
CA ILE A 141 6.17 -8.68 14.33
C ILE A 141 4.79 -8.07 14.57
N LEU A 142 4.25 -8.29 15.76
CA LEU A 142 3.04 -7.62 16.21
C LEU A 142 3.37 -6.17 16.62
N PRO A 143 2.42 -5.22 16.52
CA PRO A 143 2.62 -3.86 16.99
C PRO A 143 2.87 -3.87 18.51
N ASP A 144 3.84 -3.07 18.96
CA ASP A 144 4.14 -2.89 20.40
C ASP A 144 2.99 -2.20 21.13
N ASP A 145 2.29 -1.29 20.42
CA ASP A 145 1.11 -0.58 20.89
C ASP A 145 -0.03 -0.75 19.88
N GLU A 146 -1.17 -1.24 20.32
CA GLU A 146 -2.36 -1.38 19.48
C GLU A 146 -2.95 -0.03 19.01
N TRP A 147 -2.54 1.09 19.60
CA TRP A 147 -2.89 2.44 19.19
C TRP A 147 -1.96 3.01 18.11
N ASP A 148 -0.88 2.30 17.76
CA ASP A 148 -0.05 2.67 16.62
C ASP A 148 -0.90 2.75 15.34
N THR A 149 -0.54 3.70 14.48
CA THR A 149 -1.23 3.92 13.21
C THR A 149 -0.94 2.78 12.24
N ILE A 150 -1.99 2.16 11.70
CA ILE A 150 -1.89 1.12 10.67
C ILE A 150 -2.06 1.70 9.26
N SER A 151 -2.95 2.70 9.11
CA SER A 151 -3.19 3.34 7.81
C SER A 151 -3.57 4.81 7.94
N LEU A 152 -3.26 5.56 6.88
CA LEU A 152 -3.59 6.97 6.71
C LEU A 152 -4.39 7.11 5.41
N ASN A 153 -5.66 7.48 5.50
CA ASN A 153 -6.52 7.68 4.33
C ASN A 153 -6.93 9.13 4.21
N TYR A 154 -7.03 9.63 2.97
CA TYR A 154 -7.44 11.01 2.72
C TYR A 154 -8.88 11.08 2.27
N THR A 155 -9.63 11.99 2.87
CA THR A 155 -11.01 12.28 2.49
C THR A 155 -11.07 13.63 1.77
N SER A 156 -12.01 13.77 0.83
CA SER A 156 -12.34 15.06 0.23
C SER A 156 -12.91 15.97 1.33
N GLY A 157 -12.09 16.88 1.84
CA GLY A 157 -12.53 17.87 2.82
C GLY A 157 -13.59 18.79 2.25
N THR A 158 -14.64 19.10 3.01
CA THR A 158 -15.70 20.05 2.62
C THR A 158 -15.21 21.49 2.49
N SER A 159 -13.97 21.78 2.91
CA SER A 159 -13.42 23.14 3.02
C SER A 159 -12.07 23.33 2.33
N GLY A 160 -11.76 22.60 1.25
CA GLY A 160 -10.50 22.78 0.51
C GLY A 160 -9.66 21.51 0.37
N ARG A 161 -8.43 21.51 0.91
CA ARG A 161 -7.49 20.39 0.75
C ARG A 161 -7.95 19.11 1.46
N PRO A 162 -7.62 17.93 0.92
CA PRO A 162 -7.92 16.64 1.57
C PRO A 162 -7.36 16.58 3.00
N LYS A 163 -8.11 15.91 3.87
CA LYS A 163 -7.72 15.69 5.27
C LYS A 163 -7.30 14.24 5.48
N GLY A 164 -6.17 14.04 6.16
CA GLY A 164 -5.71 12.72 6.56
C GLY A 164 -6.50 12.20 7.76
N VAL A 165 -6.96 10.96 7.66
CA VAL A 165 -7.64 10.21 8.71
C VAL A 165 -6.75 9.05 9.10
N LEU A 166 -6.30 9.02 10.36
CA LEU A 166 -5.47 7.95 10.89
C LEU A 166 -6.36 6.83 11.45
N TYR A 167 -6.04 5.60 11.06
CA TYR A 167 -6.59 4.38 11.65
C TYR A 167 -5.50 3.70 12.47
N HIS A 168 -5.85 3.17 13.64
CA HIS A 168 -4.93 2.42 14.49
C HIS A 168 -5.24 0.92 14.48
N HIS A 169 -4.27 0.09 14.85
CA HIS A 169 -4.39 -1.38 14.81
C HIS A 169 -5.61 -1.90 15.57
N ARG A 170 -5.85 -1.39 16.79
CA ARG A 170 -7.03 -1.74 17.60
C ARG A 170 -8.34 -1.47 16.86
N GLY A 171 -8.48 -0.27 16.25
CA GLY A 171 -9.69 0.10 15.53
C GLY A 171 -9.95 -0.78 14.32
N ALA A 172 -8.91 -1.07 13.54
CA ALA A 172 -8.99 -1.97 12.38
C ALA A 172 -9.43 -3.38 12.80
N TYR A 173 -8.83 -3.91 13.87
CA TYR A 173 -9.16 -5.24 14.40
C TYR A 173 -10.61 -5.31 14.89
N LEU A 174 -11.04 -4.37 15.73
CA LEU A 174 -12.41 -4.35 16.27
C LEU A 174 -13.46 -4.15 15.19
N MET A 175 -13.18 -3.29 14.21
CA MET A 175 -14.08 -3.09 13.06
C MET A 175 -14.22 -4.36 12.22
N THR A 176 -13.11 -5.08 11.99
CA THR A 176 -13.13 -6.35 11.25
C THR A 176 -13.97 -7.40 11.99
N LEU A 177 -13.78 -7.54 13.31
CA LEU A 177 -14.59 -8.46 14.13
C LEU A 177 -16.07 -8.06 14.12
N GLY A 178 -16.38 -6.76 14.31
CA GLY A 178 -17.76 -6.25 14.26
C GLY A 178 -18.43 -6.56 12.92
N THR A 179 -17.73 -6.31 11.82
CA THR A 179 -18.24 -6.60 10.47
C THR A 179 -18.50 -8.11 10.29
N ALA A 180 -17.60 -8.98 10.75
CA ALA A 180 -17.77 -10.42 10.66
C ALA A 180 -19.01 -10.89 11.43
N VAL A 181 -19.28 -10.32 12.61
CA VAL A 181 -20.46 -10.64 13.44
C VAL A 181 -21.73 -10.07 12.83
N ASP A 182 -21.76 -8.77 12.50
CA ASP A 182 -22.96 -8.10 12.00
C ASP A 182 -23.43 -8.67 10.65
N TRP A 183 -22.49 -9.01 9.78
CA TRP A 183 -22.80 -9.59 8.47
C TRP A 183 -22.93 -11.11 8.52
N GLN A 184 -22.74 -11.71 9.70
CA GLN A 184 -22.81 -13.17 9.89
C GLN A 184 -21.94 -13.92 8.88
N LEU A 185 -20.70 -13.44 8.67
CA LEU A 185 -19.80 -14.01 7.68
C LEU A 185 -19.43 -15.45 8.07
N PRO A 186 -19.77 -16.46 7.23
CA PRO A 186 -19.39 -17.82 7.50
C PRO A 186 -17.89 -18.05 7.30
N MET A 187 -17.35 -19.11 7.88
CA MET A 187 -15.98 -19.56 7.56
C MET A 187 -15.85 -19.76 6.04
N HIS A 188 -14.69 -19.39 5.51
CA HIS A 188 -14.39 -19.47 4.07
C HIS A 188 -15.32 -18.65 3.18
N THR A 189 -15.80 -17.51 3.68
CA THR A 189 -16.60 -16.56 2.91
C THR A 189 -15.87 -16.17 1.62
N LYS A 190 -16.63 -16.21 0.50
CA LYS A 190 -16.16 -15.62 -0.76
C LYS A 190 -16.49 -14.14 -0.76
N TYR A 191 -15.49 -13.31 -0.83
CA TYR A 191 -15.62 -11.85 -0.79
C TYR A 191 -15.11 -11.23 -2.09
N LEU A 192 -15.95 -10.38 -2.72
CA LEU A 192 -15.52 -9.60 -3.87
C LEU A 192 -14.97 -8.25 -3.41
N TYR A 193 -13.69 -8.06 -3.59
CA TYR A 193 -13.01 -6.81 -3.26
C TYR A 193 -13.18 -5.80 -4.39
N THR A 194 -13.93 -4.75 -4.16
CA THR A 194 -14.30 -3.74 -5.18
C THR A 194 -13.89 -2.31 -4.85
N VAL A 195 -13.45 -2.05 -3.62
CA VAL A 195 -13.07 -0.72 -3.13
C VAL A 195 -11.87 -0.82 -2.24
#